data_8d38f54cdd1ff0981c79000324567728
#
_entry.id   8d38f54cdd1ff0981c79000324567728
#
_cell.length_a   1.000
_cell.length_b   1.000
_cell.length_c   1.000
_cell.angle_alpha   90.00
_cell.angle_beta   90.00
_cell.angle_gamma   90.00
#
_symmetry.space_group_name_H-M   'P 1'
#
loop_
_entity.id
_entity.type
_entity.pdbx_description
1 polymer ?
#
loop_
_entity_poly.entity_id
_entity_poly.type
_entity_poly.pdbx_seq_one_letter_code
_entity_poly.pdbx_strand_id
1 'polypeptide(L)'
;FIFDKNASAAVDKIFVALAAFSGVVTMCSSVSLMLAVNVPMNRGANKFLQYSSVMLGYSAVDEYADANSMLVEAEQLFPKDSVDLVNLKLLSANSLEECILMAASLTCQAGSVLKNAFYRILKGKTEMLYPVESYIYEDGLGLSGWIDNKRVLLGTRKLMENHSIDGIPPLTKEQEYGGDNTVLYLSVSGVVSTMFVVRVQPSISVTKWLQELESEGIVAVIRSVDGFLSEEFISDLFGLESGSVKLLPFRFHNEYEKETEYNDKVSSSMLCSGHFTSFAMLMVGAKRIKSAAYFGVAIQMGAIVLAAVISLASMLLGTFSQITPSVVIAYNLMFTAVSLLVLSNKKI
;
A
#
# COMPACT_ATOMS: atom_id res chain seq x y z
N PHE A 1 -7.91 -9.25 55.24
CA PHE A 1 -7.44 -8.89 56.57
C PHE A 1 -8.60 -8.92 57.61
N ILE A 2 -9.67 -8.18 57.39
CA ILE A 2 -10.84 -8.15 58.30
C ILE A 2 -11.55 -9.49 58.36
N PHE A 3 -11.51 -10.29 57.31
CA PHE A 3 -12.19 -11.59 57.23
C PHE A 3 -11.30 -12.78 57.59
N ASP A 4 -10.01 -12.58 57.90
CA ASP A 4 -9.10 -13.64 58.35
C ASP A 4 -9.33 -13.98 59.82
N LYS A 5 -10.10 -15.00 60.06
CA LYS A 5 -10.44 -15.51 61.43
C LYS A 5 -9.28 -16.23 62.14
N ASN A 6 -8.18 -16.53 61.37
CA ASN A 6 -7.07 -17.35 61.90
C ASN A 6 -5.93 -16.49 62.43
N ALA A 7 -5.91 -15.18 62.17
CA ALA A 7 -4.85 -14.28 62.67
C ALA A 7 -5.11 -13.90 64.12
N SER A 8 -4.33 -14.49 65.04
CA SER A 8 -4.50 -14.32 66.49
C SER A 8 -3.77 -13.10 67.09
N ALA A 9 -2.67 -12.65 66.48
CA ALA A 9 -1.88 -11.51 66.94
C ALA A 9 -1.89 -10.37 65.92
N ALA A 10 -1.66 -9.12 66.36
CA ALA A 10 -1.58 -7.97 65.47
C ALA A 10 -0.47 -8.07 64.42
N VAL A 11 0.65 -8.68 64.79
CA VAL A 11 1.79 -8.94 63.89
C VAL A 11 1.41 -9.93 62.79
N ASP A 12 0.72 -11.03 63.13
CA ASP A 12 0.26 -12.02 62.16
C ASP A 12 -0.75 -11.41 61.18
N LYS A 13 -1.63 -10.53 61.66
CA LYS A 13 -2.58 -9.79 60.82
C LYS A 13 -1.90 -8.87 59.81
N ILE A 14 -0.81 -8.21 60.21
CA ILE A 14 -0.02 -7.37 59.32
C ILE A 14 0.69 -8.22 58.26
N PHE A 15 1.29 -9.35 58.63
CA PHE A 15 1.91 -10.27 57.65
C PHE A 15 0.93 -10.83 56.65
N VAL A 16 -0.26 -11.24 57.09
CA VAL A 16 -1.35 -11.73 56.22
C VAL A 16 -1.79 -10.61 55.26
N ALA A 17 -1.95 -9.39 55.75
CA ALA A 17 -2.34 -8.25 54.89
C ALA A 17 -1.26 -7.93 53.85
N LEU A 18 0.03 -7.95 54.24
CA LEU A 18 1.14 -7.73 53.31
C LEU A 18 1.25 -8.86 52.27
N ALA A 19 1.09 -10.11 52.69
CA ALA A 19 1.10 -11.26 51.82
C ALA A 19 -0.06 -11.20 50.81
N ALA A 20 -1.27 -10.85 51.28
CA ALA A 20 -2.44 -10.65 50.42
C ALA A 20 -2.21 -9.53 49.41
N PHE A 21 -1.72 -8.39 49.83
CA PHE A 21 -1.38 -7.26 48.97
C PHE A 21 -0.36 -7.67 47.91
N SER A 22 0.75 -8.30 48.32
CA SER A 22 1.79 -8.80 47.41
C SER A 22 1.24 -9.80 46.41
N GLY A 23 0.40 -10.75 46.83
CA GLY A 23 -0.23 -11.75 45.99
C GLY A 23 -1.14 -11.10 44.92
N VAL A 24 -1.98 -10.14 45.33
CA VAL A 24 -2.87 -9.41 44.39
C VAL A 24 -2.05 -8.60 43.39
N VAL A 25 -1.06 -7.83 43.83
CA VAL A 25 -0.20 -7.03 42.94
C VAL A 25 0.55 -7.92 41.96
N THR A 26 1.10 -9.04 42.39
CA THR A 26 1.82 -9.96 41.51
C THR A 26 0.89 -10.66 40.53
N MET A 27 -0.31 -11.04 40.97
CA MET A 27 -1.30 -11.66 40.09
C MET A 27 -1.86 -10.68 39.06
N CYS A 28 -2.05 -9.42 39.43
CA CYS A 28 -2.49 -8.37 38.53
C CYS A 28 -1.36 -7.79 37.67
N SER A 29 -0.08 -8.08 37.95
CA SER A 29 1.03 -7.65 37.13
C SER A 29 1.15 -8.51 35.87
N SER A 30 1.00 -7.89 34.70
CA SER A 30 1.17 -8.58 33.42
C SER A 30 2.64 -8.65 33.02
N VAL A 31 3.31 -9.76 33.33
CA VAL A 31 4.72 -10.01 32.95
C VAL A 31 4.87 -10.12 31.42
N SER A 32 3.82 -10.56 30.72
CA SER A 32 3.84 -10.80 29.29
C SER A 32 3.33 -9.63 28.43
N LEU A 33 3.03 -8.48 29.02
CA LEU A 33 2.56 -7.30 28.27
C LEU A 33 3.58 -6.87 27.20
N MET A 34 4.87 -6.93 27.50
CA MET A 34 5.92 -6.63 26.52
C MET A 34 5.92 -7.58 25.33
N LEU A 35 5.52 -8.84 25.52
CA LEU A 35 5.42 -9.82 24.43
C LEU A 35 4.29 -9.47 23.46
N ALA A 36 3.24 -8.82 23.94
CA ALA A 36 2.12 -8.40 23.11
C ALA A 36 2.54 -7.45 21.98
N VAL A 37 3.56 -6.64 22.20
CA VAL A 37 4.12 -5.72 21.20
C VAL A 37 5.33 -6.33 20.49
N ASN A 38 6.26 -6.92 21.24
CA ASN A 38 7.53 -7.38 20.66
C ASN A 38 7.37 -8.59 19.73
N VAL A 39 6.42 -9.49 19.97
CA VAL A 39 6.22 -10.66 19.12
C VAL A 39 5.71 -10.26 17.70
N PRO A 40 4.64 -9.45 17.56
CA PRO A 40 4.22 -8.97 16.25
C PRO A 40 5.31 -8.15 15.55
N MET A 41 6.02 -7.29 16.28
CA MET A 41 7.11 -6.47 15.74
C MET A 41 8.24 -7.32 15.16
N ASN A 42 8.71 -8.31 15.91
CA ASN A 42 9.80 -9.18 15.44
C ASN A 42 9.38 -10.02 14.22
N ARG A 43 8.15 -10.53 14.21
CA ARG A 43 7.60 -11.26 13.05
C ARG A 43 7.46 -10.34 11.85
N GLY A 44 6.96 -9.12 12.03
CA GLY A 44 6.87 -8.10 10.99
C GLY A 44 8.25 -7.73 10.44
N ALA A 45 9.22 -7.44 11.32
CA ALA A 45 10.57 -7.11 10.91
C ALA A 45 11.22 -8.21 10.05
N ASN A 46 11.11 -9.48 10.45
CA ASN A 46 11.61 -10.61 9.66
C ASN A 46 10.94 -10.71 8.29
N LYS A 47 9.66 -10.38 8.20
CA LYS A 47 8.93 -10.39 6.93
C LYS A 47 9.30 -9.20 6.04
N PHE A 48 9.45 -8.01 6.62
CA PHE A 48 9.89 -6.80 5.90
C PHE A 48 11.27 -6.98 5.26
N LEU A 49 12.20 -7.62 5.96
CA LEU A 49 13.54 -7.91 5.42
C LEU A 49 13.50 -8.76 4.15
N GLN A 50 12.53 -9.67 3.99
CA GLN A 50 12.37 -10.47 2.77
C GLN A 50 11.99 -9.62 1.56
N TYR A 51 11.44 -8.43 1.76
CA TYR A 51 11.07 -7.47 0.73
C TYR A 51 12.02 -6.26 0.68
N SER A 52 13.23 -6.41 1.27
CA SER A 52 14.21 -5.33 1.34
C SER A 52 13.64 -4.04 1.95
N SER A 53 12.92 -4.20 3.04
CA SER A 53 12.19 -3.12 3.70
C SER A 53 12.46 -3.14 5.19
N VAL A 54 12.43 -1.97 5.83
CA VAL A 54 12.66 -1.81 7.27
C VAL A 54 11.73 -0.75 7.83
N MET A 55 11.20 -1.01 9.03
CA MET A 55 10.43 -0.05 9.82
C MET A 55 11.11 0.15 11.18
N LEU A 56 11.35 1.40 11.56
CA LEU A 56 12.17 1.77 12.72
C LEU A 56 11.31 1.92 13.98
N GLY A 57 11.04 0.79 14.63
CA GLY A 57 10.38 0.75 15.94
C GLY A 57 8.85 0.81 15.87
N TYR A 58 8.21 0.67 17.04
CA TYR A 58 6.74 0.64 17.15
C TYR A 58 6.12 2.02 16.89
N SER A 59 6.86 3.11 17.12
CA SER A 59 6.37 4.45 16.80
C SER A 59 6.06 4.61 15.30
N ALA A 60 6.92 4.05 14.44
CA ALA A 60 6.67 4.03 13.00
C ALA A 60 5.44 3.17 12.66
N VAL A 61 5.28 2.01 13.30
CA VAL A 61 4.09 1.18 13.13
C VAL A 61 2.82 1.94 13.49
N ASP A 62 2.83 2.66 14.61
CA ASP A 62 1.66 3.40 15.09
C ASP A 62 1.29 4.54 14.13
N GLU A 63 2.29 5.25 13.62
CA GLU A 63 2.11 6.33 12.64
C GLU A 63 1.50 5.85 11.31
N TYR A 64 2.09 4.80 10.71
CA TYR A 64 1.65 4.33 9.39
C TYR A 64 0.43 3.40 9.41
N ALA A 65 0.14 2.77 10.54
CA ALA A 65 -1.02 1.88 10.65
C ALA A 65 -2.38 2.60 10.53
N ASP A 66 -2.41 3.90 10.77
CA ASP A 66 -3.63 4.71 10.66
C ASP A 66 -3.83 5.29 9.25
N ALA A 67 -2.89 5.03 8.34
CA ALA A 67 -3.03 5.46 6.95
C ALA A 67 -4.19 4.74 6.25
N ASN A 68 -5.05 5.53 5.61
CA ASN A 68 -6.21 5.05 4.86
C ASN A 68 -5.98 5.06 3.35
N SER A 69 -4.89 5.66 2.90
CA SER A 69 -4.52 5.71 1.49
C SER A 69 -3.00 5.64 1.31
N MET A 70 -2.60 5.18 0.14
CA MET A 70 -1.22 5.07 -0.29
C MET A 70 -1.10 5.67 -1.69
N LEU A 71 -0.22 6.65 -1.86
CA LEU A 71 -0.02 7.33 -3.13
C LEU A 71 1.20 6.75 -3.83
N VAL A 72 1.01 6.34 -5.10
CA VAL A 72 2.03 5.66 -5.91
C VAL A 72 2.00 6.15 -7.36
N GLU A 73 3.12 6.05 -8.04
CA GLU A 73 3.20 6.32 -9.46
C GLU A 73 2.75 5.10 -10.29
N ALA A 74 2.06 5.35 -11.39
CA ALA A 74 1.59 4.30 -12.30
C ALA A 74 2.74 3.39 -12.77
N GLU A 75 3.92 3.94 -13.01
CA GLU A 75 5.11 3.16 -13.41
C GLU A 75 5.51 2.08 -12.40
N GLN A 76 5.21 2.26 -11.12
CA GLN A 76 5.52 1.27 -10.08
C GLN A 76 4.53 0.10 -10.10
N LEU A 77 3.30 0.32 -10.61
CA LEU A 77 2.30 -0.73 -10.79
C LEU A 77 2.51 -1.50 -12.10
N PHE A 78 3.07 -0.83 -13.10
CA PHE A 78 3.33 -1.38 -14.42
C PHE A 78 4.84 -1.46 -14.68
N PRO A 79 5.52 -2.52 -14.18
CA PRO A 79 6.94 -2.72 -14.44
C PRO A 79 7.22 -2.89 -15.94
N LYS A 80 8.50 -2.83 -16.34
CA LYS A 80 8.96 -2.68 -17.74
C LYS A 80 8.30 -3.60 -18.77
N ASP A 81 7.86 -4.79 -18.36
CA ASP A 81 7.28 -5.81 -19.26
C ASP A 81 5.75 -5.91 -19.16
N SER A 82 5.11 -5.05 -18.35
CA SER A 82 3.65 -5.07 -18.17
C SER A 82 2.89 -4.37 -19.28
N VAL A 83 3.52 -3.50 -20.04
CA VAL A 83 2.91 -2.74 -21.12
C VAL A 83 3.67 -2.99 -22.42
N ASP A 84 2.98 -3.55 -23.41
CA ASP A 84 3.53 -3.89 -24.72
C ASP A 84 2.77 -3.20 -25.86
N LEU A 85 3.52 -2.70 -26.84
CA LEU A 85 2.96 -2.29 -28.14
C LEU A 85 2.84 -3.52 -29.03
N VAL A 86 1.60 -4.01 -29.21
CA VAL A 86 1.32 -5.27 -29.92
C VAL A 86 1.19 -5.03 -31.42
N ASN A 87 0.57 -3.91 -31.79
CA ASN A 87 0.33 -3.57 -33.19
C ASN A 87 0.33 -2.05 -33.36
N LEU A 88 0.57 -1.60 -34.56
CA LEU A 88 0.48 -0.20 -34.93
C LEU A 88 0.02 -0.08 -36.37
N LYS A 89 -0.79 0.95 -36.66
CA LYS A 89 -1.29 1.22 -38.01
C LYS A 89 -1.10 2.69 -38.33
N LEU A 90 -0.39 2.93 -39.43
CA LEU A 90 -0.26 4.27 -40.01
C LEU A 90 -1.55 4.65 -40.71
N LEU A 91 -2.07 5.85 -40.45
CA LEU A 91 -3.33 6.37 -40.99
C LEU A 91 -3.14 7.62 -41.85
N SER A 92 -1.96 8.22 -41.83
CA SER A 92 -1.60 9.43 -42.56
C SER A 92 -0.40 9.22 -43.47
N ALA A 93 -0.02 10.25 -44.21
CA ALA A 93 1.18 10.27 -45.07
C ALA A 93 2.51 10.49 -44.28
N ASN A 94 2.46 10.68 -42.98
CA ASN A 94 3.67 10.84 -42.15
C ASN A 94 4.49 9.55 -42.14
N SER A 95 5.79 9.65 -41.95
CA SER A 95 6.61 8.45 -41.80
C SER A 95 6.31 7.74 -40.48
N LEU A 96 6.34 6.40 -40.49
CA LEU A 96 6.11 5.60 -39.31
C LEU A 96 7.15 5.88 -38.23
N GLU A 97 8.40 6.07 -38.63
CA GLU A 97 9.51 6.37 -37.75
C GLU A 97 9.31 7.71 -37.02
N GLU A 98 8.88 8.75 -37.74
CA GLU A 98 8.55 10.05 -37.15
C GLU A 98 7.42 9.96 -36.13
N CYS A 99 6.34 9.20 -36.46
CA CYS A 99 5.23 9.00 -35.54
C CYS A 99 5.66 8.28 -34.25
N ILE A 100 6.49 7.24 -34.37
CA ILE A 100 7.02 6.51 -33.21
C ILE A 100 7.93 7.42 -32.35
N LEU A 101 8.79 8.22 -32.99
CA LEU A 101 9.69 9.15 -32.28
C LEU A 101 8.90 10.24 -31.55
N MET A 102 7.87 10.82 -32.19
CA MET A 102 7.02 11.81 -31.54
C MET A 102 6.25 11.23 -30.34
N ALA A 103 5.66 10.04 -30.49
CA ALA A 103 4.98 9.36 -29.39
C ALA A 103 5.94 9.02 -28.26
N ALA A 104 7.14 8.50 -28.58
CA ALA A 104 8.16 8.20 -27.61
C ALA A 104 8.65 9.46 -26.86
N SER A 105 8.89 10.55 -27.58
CA SER A 105 9.33 11.82 -27.00
C SER A 105 8.31 12.37 -25.99
N LEU A 106 7.05 12.37 -26.39
CA LEU A 106 5.97 12.85 -25.52
C LEU A 106 5.79 11.97 -24.27
N THR A 107 5.78 10.64 -24.43
CA THR A 107 5.61 9.69 -23.31
C THR A 107 6.81 9.69 -22.37
N CYS A 108 8.02 9.84 -22.87
CA CYS A 108 9.23 9.91 -22.05
C CYS A 108 9.29 11.20 -21.22
N GLN A 109 8.93 12.33 -21.81
CA GLN A 109 8.91 13.63 -21.11
C GLN A 109 7.83 13.65 -20.03
N ALA A 110 6.67 13.06 -20.28
CA ALA A 110 5.55 13.07 -19.36
C ALA A 110 5.65 12.01 -18.24
N GLY A 111 6.55 11.03 -18.33
CA GLY A 111 6.63 9.91 -17.37
C GLY A 111 5.48 8.90 -17.52
N SER A 112 5.07 8.62 -18.75
CA SER A 112 4.02 7.64 -19.10
C SER A 112 4.50 6.21 -18.90
N VAL A 113 3.58 5.29 -18.55
CA VAL A 113 3.86 3.84 -18.51
C VAL A 113 4.25 3.28 -19.88
N LEU A 114 3.86 3.95 -20.97
CA LEU A 114 4.19 3.59 -22.35
C LEU A 114 5.66 3.80 -22.70
N LYS A 115 6.40 4.62 -21.96
CA LYS A 115 7.80 4.94 -22.28
C LYS A 115 8.68 3.70 -22.48
N ASN A 116 8.50 2.68 -21.65
CA ASN A 116 9.28 1.45 -21.76
C ASN A 116 8.96 0.65 -23.04
N ALA A 117 7.69 0.66 -23.50
CA ALA A 117 7.30 0.02 -24.75
C ALA A 117 7.94 0.73 -25.95
N PHE A 118 7.92 2.05 -25.97
CA PHE A 118 8.62 2.83 -27.02
C PHE A 118 10.13 2.70 -26.99
N TYR A 119 10.77 2.70 -25.79
CA TYR A 119 12.21 2.47 -25.68
C TYR A 119 12.67 1.14 -26.26
N ARG A 120 11.86 0.07 -26.12
CA ARG A 120 12.16 -1.22 -26.73
C ARG A 120 12.16 -1.14 -28.26
N ILE A 121 11.21 -0.42 -28.85
CA ILE A 121 11.14 -0.22 -30.30
C ILE A 121 12.37 0.57 -30.81
N LEU A 122 12.74 1.63 -30.07
CA LEU A 122 13.91 2.45 -30.38
C LEU A 122 15.26 1.78 -30.01
N LYS A 123 15.21 0.53 -29.49
CA LYS A 123 16.42 -0.20 -29.04
C LYS A 123 17.29 0.61 -28.05
N GLY A 124 16.63 1.41 -27.22
CA GLY A 124 17.28 2.24 -26.20
C GLY A 124 18.00 3.49 -26.72
N LYS A 125 17.82 3.88 -27.99
CA LYS A 125 18.43 5.08 -28.58
C LYS A 125 17.65 6.32 -28.16
N THR A 126 17.88 6.80 -26.95
CA THR A 126 17.22 8.01 -26.40
C THR A 126 17.71 9.31 -27.04
N GLU A 127 18.90 9.31 -27.68
CA GLU A 127 19.48 10.44 -28.38
C GLU A 127 18.66 10.90 -29.59
N MET A 128 17.76 10.03 -30.10
CA MET A 128 16.90 10.34 -31.25
C MET A 128 15.60 11.04 -30.85
N LEU A 129 15.30 11.16 -29.54
CA LEU A 129 14.07 11.79 -29.06
C LEU A 129 14.07 13.29 -29.33
N TYR A 130 12.92 13.78 -29.75
CA TYR A 130 12.71 15.23 -29.97
C TYR A 130 12.52 15.95 -28.64
N PRO A 131 12.98 17.19 -28.49
CA PRO A 131 12.59 18.04 -27.37
C PRO A 131 11.08 18.31 -27.43
N VAL A 132 10.41 18.16 -26.30
CA VAL A 132 8.97 18.43 -26.17
C VAL A 132 8.80 19.78 -25.47
N GLU A 133 8.13 20.69 -26.11
CA GLU A 133 7.77 21.99 -25.56
C GLU A 133 6.34 21.92 -25.01
N SER A 134 6.14 22.37 -23.77
CA SER A 134 4.82 22.59 -23.17
C SER A 134 3.86 21.39 -23.28
N TYR A 135 4.20 20.25 -22.64
CA TYR A 135 3.23 19.16 -22.60
C TYR A 135 2.14 19.42 -21.54
N ILE A 136 0.93 18.98 -21.87
CA ILE A 136 -0.26 19.05 -21.00
C ILE A 136 -0.89 17.68 -20.95
N TYR A 137 -1.27 17.24 -19.76
CA TYR A 137 -2.08 16.05 -19.54
C TYR A 137 -3.54 16.45 -19.34
N GLU A 138 -4.44 15.74 -19.98
CA GLU A 138 -5.89 15.84 -19.79
C GLU A 138 -6.39 14.59 -19.09
N ASP A 139 -6.99 14.76 -17.90
CA ASP A 139 -7.43 13.67 -17.02
C ASP A 139 -8.29 12.64 -17.77
N GLY A 140 -7.85 11.37 -17.78
CA GLY A 140 -8.54 10.27 -18.43
C GLY A 140 -8.60 10.31 -19.96
N LEU A 141 -7.89 11.24 -20.60
CA LEU A 141 -7.90 11.41 -22.06
C LEU A 141 -6.54 11.14 -22.68
N GLY A 142 -5.46 11.77 -22.17
CA GLY A 142 -4.12 11.58 -22.68
C GLY A 142 -3.26 12.81 -22.61
N LEU A 143 -2.23 12.84 -23.45
CA LEU A 143 -1.18 13.84 -23.50
C LEU A 143 -1.29 14.71 -24.75
N SER A 144 -0.99 15.98 -24.62
CA SER A 144 -0.74 16.90 -25.73
C SER A 144 0.56 17.67 -25.51
N GLY A 145 1.29 17.99 -26.58
CA GLY A 145 2.53 18.74 -26.51
C GLY A 145 2.93 19.30 -27.86
N TRP A 146 4.00 20.10 -27.87
CA TRP A 146 4.56 20.67 -29.10
C TRP A 146 5.93 20.05 -29.36
N ILE A 147 6.12 19.56 -30.58
CA ILE A 147 7.36 18.96 -31.08
C ILE A 147 7.64 19.58 -32.45
N ASP A 148 8.78 20.22 -32.64
CA ASP A 148 9.17 20.87 -33.90
C ASP A 148 8.06 21.78 -34.48
N ASN A 149 7.48 22.64 -33.66
CA ASN A 149 6.32 23.49 -34.01
C ASN A 149 5.08 22.78 -34.49
N LYS A 150 4.98 21.45 -34.31
CA LYS A 150 3.79 20.65 -34.58
C LYS A 150 3.09 20.32 -33.27
N ARG A 151 1.77 20.51 -33.21
CA ARG A 151 0.97 20.02 -32.09
C ARG A 151 0.79 18.53 -32.21
N VAL A 152 1.21 17.80 -31.17
CA VAL A 152 1.13 16.33 -31.08
C VAL A 152 0.20 15.96 -29.94
N LEU A 153 -0.77 15.09 -30.21
CA LEU A 153 -1.65 14.51 -29.18
C LEU A 153 -1.48 12.99 -29.18
N LEU A 154 -1.40 12.39 -27.98
CA LEU A 154 -1.36 10.95 -27.78
C LEU A 154 -2.36 10.57 -26.71
N GLY A 155 -3.35 9.75 -27.05
CA GLY A 155 -4.35 9.33 -26.06
C GLY A 155 -5.52 8.55 -26.66
N THR A 156 -6.61 8.56 -25.92
CA THR A 156 -7.84 7.83 -26.27
C THR A 156 -8.58 8.47 -27.45
N ARG A 157 -9.51 7.74 -28.05
CA ARG A 157 -10.45 8.27 -29.05
C ARG A 157 -11.11 9.56 -28.56
N LYS A 158 -11.54 9.60 -27.31
CA LYS A 158 -12.23 10.76 -26.72
C LYS A 158 -11.36 12.03 -26.71
N LEU A 159 -10.03 11.89 -26.50
CA LEU A 159 -9.10 13.01 -26.66
C LEU A 159 -9.15 13.58 -28.08
N MET A 160 -9.14 12.71 -29.10
CA MET A 160 -9.18 13.12 -30.49
C MET A 160 -10.49 13.81 -30.84
N GLU A 161 -11.61 13.28 -30.37
CA GLU A 161 -12.95 13.87 -30.58
C GLU A 161 -13.08 15.24 -29.91
N ASN A 162 -12.62 15.38 -28.65
CA ASN A 162 -12.66 16.65 -27.91
C ASN A 162 -11.85 17.76 -28.60
N HIS A 163 -10.75 17.40 -29.25
CA HIS A 163 -9.92 18.33 -29.98
C HIS A 163 -10.28 18.46 -31.48
N SER A 164 -11.40 17.87 -31.89
CA SER A 164 -11.87 17.89 -33.27
C SER A 164 -10.79 17.48 -34.29
N ILE A 165 -10.08 16.39 -33.98
CA ILE A 165 -9.01 15.84 -34.81
C ILE A 165 -9.62 15.09 -35.99
N ASP A 166 -9.14 15.40 -37.21
CA ASP A 166 -9.60 14.75 -38.43
C ASP A 166 -8.98 13.35 -38.61
N GLY A 167 -9.71 12.48 -39.34
CA GLY A 167 -9.21 11.18 -39.76
C GLY A 167 -9.35 10.06 -38.73
N ILE A 168 -10.17 10.24 -37.67
CA ILE A 168 -10.44 9.18 -36.70
C ILE A 168 -11.14 8.01 -37.39
N PRO A 169 -10.61 6.77 -37.36
CA PRO A 169 -11.22 5.64 -38.00
C PRO A 169 -12.56 5.25 -37.33
N PRO A 170 -13.51 4.65 -38.06
CA PRO A 170 -14.75 4.18 -37.44
C PRO A 170 -14.51 3.10 -36.42
N LEU A 171 -15.39 2.99 -35.41
CA LEU A 171 -15.26 2.03 -34.28
C LEU A 171 -15.11 0.57 -34.74
N THR A 172 -15.72 0.21 -35.84
CA THR A 172 -15.59 -1.15 -36.42
C THR A 172 -14.15 -1.49 -36.81
N LYS A 173 -13.40 -0.52 -37.35
CA LYS A 173 -11.98 -0.70 -37.65
C LYS A 173 -11.12 -0.70 -36.41
N GLU A 174 -11.49 0.09 -35.42
CA GLU A 174 -10.79 0.10 -34.12
C GLU A 174 -10.90 -1.26 -33.45
N GLN A 175 -12.09 -1.85 -33.39
CA GLN A 175 -12.33 -3.18 -32.86
C GLN A 175 -11.63 -4.28 -33.66
N GLU A 176 -11.62 -4.18 -34.99
CA GLU A 176 -10.93 -5.15 -35.86
C GLU A 176 -9.40 -5.21 -35.56
N TYR A 177 -8.77 -4.05 -35.34
CA TYR A 177 -7.34 -3.98 -35.10
C TYR A 177 -6.95 -4.13 -33.63
N GLY A 178 -7.77 -3.64 -32.74
CA GLY A 178 -7.50 -3.64 -31.27
C GLY A 178 -7.82 -4.97 -30.62
N GLY A 179 -8.89 -5.66 -31.06
CA GLY A 179 -9.42 -6.82 -30.37
C GLY A 179 -9.75 -6.48 -28.92
N ASP A 180 -9.22 -7.26 -27.99
CA ASP A 180 -9.37 -7.04 -26.54
C ASP A 180 -8.32 -6.07 -25.95
N ASN A 181 -7.49 -5.45 -26.80
CA ASN A 181 -6.42 -4.57 -26.33
C ASN A 181 -6.86 -3.10 -26.39
N THR A 182 -6.15 -2.26 -25.65
CA THR A 182 -6.38 -0.82 -25.61
C THR A 182 -5.86 -0.15 -26.87
N VAL A 183 -6.69 0.70 -27.50
CA VAL A 183 -6.31 1.47 -28.68
C VAL A 183 -6.04 2.92 -28.28
N LEU A 184 -4.88 3.42 -28.73
CA LEU A 184 -4.46 4.80 -28.56
C LEU A 184 -4.17 5.44 -29.92
N TYR A 185 -4.43 6.72 -30.03
CA TYR A 185 -4.23 7.50 -31.25
C TYR A 185 -3.12 8.53 -31.06
N LEU A 186 -2.28 8.66 -32.08
CA LEU A 186 -1.36 9.79 -32.23
C LEU A 186 -1.93 10.71 -33.31
N SER A 187 -2.12 11.96 -32.97
CA SER A 187 -2.42 13.03 -33.92
C SER A 187 -1.24 13.98 -34.05
N VAL A 188 -0.97 14.40 -35.25
CA VAL A 188 0.06 15.42 -35.59
C VAL A 188 -0.60 16.51 -36.40
N SER A 189 -0.50 17.74 -35.92
CA SER A 189 -1.05 18.95 -36.61
C SER A 189 -2.54 18.83 -36.94
N GLY A 190 -3.37 18.23 -36.09
CA GLY A 190 -4.80 18.17 -36.22
C GLY A 190 -5.34 16.99 -37.03
N VAL A 191 -4.48 16.05 -37.46
CA VAL A 191 -4.89 14.85 -38.21
C VAL A 191 -4.38 13.60 -37.48
N VAL A 192 -5.21 12.55 -37.39
CA VAL A 192 -4.76 11.27 -36.84
C VAL A 192 -3.70 10.65 -37.73
N SER A 193 -2.51 10.43 -37.16
CA SER A 193 -1.37 9.92 -37.92
C SER A 193 -1.16 8.43 -37.70
N THR A 194 -1.34 7.94 -36.49
CA THR A 194 -1.09 6.53 -36.16
C THR A 194 -2.05 6.05 -35.09
N MET A 195 -2.45 4.80 -35.19
CA MET A 195 -3.17 4.05 -34.16
C MET A 195 -2.22 3.02 -33.55
N PHE A 196 -2.05 3.06 -32.25
CA PHE A 196 -1.28 2.11 -31.46
C PHE A 196 -2.20 1.15 -30.73
N VAL A 197 -1.88 -0.12 -30.76
CA VAL A 197 -2.60 -1.16 -30.00
C VAL A 197 -1.70 -1.58 -28.85
N VAL A 198 -2.14 -1.30 -27.64
CA VAL A 198 -1.38 -1.51 -26.40
C VAL A 198 -2.02 -2.65 -25.62
N ARG A 199 -1.23 -3.63 -25.27
CA ARG A 199 -1.60 -4.70 -24.35
C ARG A 199 -1.01 -4.42 -22.97
N VAL A 200 -1.88 -4.47 -21.97
CA VAL A 200 -1.49 -4.31 -20.56
C VAL A 200 -1.67 -5.65 -19.85
N GLN A 201 -0.62 -6.11 -19.19
CA GLN A 201 -0.63 -7.35 -18.42
C GLN A 201 -0.32 -7.06 -16.95
N PRO A 202 -1.17 -7.51 -16.01
CA PRO A 202 -0.93 -7.29 -14.59
C PRO A 202 0.22 -8.18 -14.09
N SER A 203 1.09 -7.62 -13.27
CA SER A 203 2.09 -8.40 -12.54
C SER A 203 1.45 -9.12 -11.38
N ILE A 204 1.69 -10.43 -11.23
CA ILE A 204 1.16 -11.25 -10.13
C ILE A 204 1.52 -10.66 -8.75
N SER A 205 2.72 -10.15 -8.60
CA SER A 205 3.17 -9.57 -7.33
C SER A 205 2.46 -8.25 -7.02
N VAL A 206 2.23 -7.41 -8.02
CA VAL A 206 1.49 -6.15 -7.87
C VAL A 206 0.03 -6.43 -7.54
N THR A 207 -0.62 -7.33 -8.30
CA THR A 207 -2.01 -7.75 -8.05
C THR A 207 -2.21 -8.21 -6.61
N LYS A 208 -1.33 -9.12 -6.13
CA LYS A 208 -1.39 -9.60 -4.76
C LYS A 208 -1.35 -8.46 -3.74
N TRP A 209 -0.43 -7.51 -3.89
CA TRP A 209 -0.28 -6.45 -2.89
C TRP A 209 -1.36 -5.37 -2.98
N LEU A 210 -1.93 -5.11 -4.17
CA LEU A 210 -3.12 -4.27 -4.29
C LEU A 210 -4.32 -4.90 -3.56
N GLN A 211 -4.54 -6.20 -3.71
CA GLN A 211 -5.59 -6.94 -3.00
C GLN A 211 -5.34 -7.00 -1.48
N GLU A 212 -4.08 -7.09 -1.04
CA GLU A 212 -3.74 -7.02 0.39
C GLU A 212 -3.99 -5.60 0.95
N LEU A 213 -3.69 -4.53 0.19
CA LEU A 213 -4.04 -3.14 0.57
C LEU A 213 -5.55 -2.97 0.72
N GLU A 214 -6.31 -3.43 -0.27
CA GLU A 214 -7.78 -3.42 -0.26
C GLU A 214 -8.33 -4.16 0.96
N SER A 215 -7.84 -5.37 1.27
CA SER A 215 -8.28 -6.16 2.42
C SER A 215 -8.05 -5.46 3.77
N GLU A 216 -7.09 -4.55 3.83
CA GLU A 216 -6.82 -3.71 5.02
C GLU A 216 -7.52 -2.34 4.95
N GLY A 217 -8.31 -2.08 3.92
CA GLY A 217 -9.02 -0.82 3.71
C GLY A 217 -8.10 0.36 3.40
N ILE A 218 -7.00 0.11 2.68
CA ILE A 218 -6.06 1.14 2.21
C ILE A 218 -6.31 1.38 0.73
N VAL A 219 -6.76 2.58 0.38
CA VAL A 219 -7.02 2.98 -1.00
C VAL A 219 -5.71 3.30 -1.72
N ALA A 220 -5.48 2.69 -2.88
CA ALA A 220 -4.36 3.04 -3.73
C ALA A 220 -4.69 4.29 -4.56
N VAL A 221 -4.01 5.39 -4.30
CA VAL A 221 -4.10 6.62 -5.11
C VAL A 221 -2.97 6.60 -6.12
N ILE A 222 -3.29 6.62 -7.40
CA ILE A 222 -2.33 6.41 -8.48
C ILE A 222 -2.13 7.74 -9.22
N ARG A 223 -0.88 8.20 -9.29
CA ARG A 223 -0.48 9.28 -10.20
C ARG A 223 -0.22 8.68 -11.57
N SER A 224 -0.98 9.11 -12.57
CA SER A 224 -0.80 8.69 -13.97
C SER A 224 -0.98 9.87 -14.91
N VAL A 225 -0.31 9.79 -16.04
CA VAL A 225 -0.46 10.69 -17.17
C VAL A 225 -1.01 9.97 -18.42
N ASP A 226 -1.46 8.73 -18.23
CA ASP A 226 -1.94 7.88 -19.29
C ASP A 226 -3.47 7.87 -19.34
N GLY A 227 -4.05 8.41 -20.39
CA GLY A 227 -5.50 8.58 -20.50
C GLY A 227 -6.30 7.28 -20.60
N PHE A 228 -5.66 6.15 -20.87
CA PHE A 228 -6.33 4.84 -20.90
C PHE A 228 -6.40 4.17 -19.53
N LEU A 229 -5.59 4.62 -18.56
CA LEU A 229 -5.64 4.14 -17.19
C LEU A 229 -6.78 4.84 -16.45
N SER A 230 -7.97 4.27 -16.47
CA SER A 230 -9.09 4.71 -15.64
C SER A 230 -9.15 3.90 -14.33
N GLU A 231 -9.87 4.42 -13.34
CA GLU A 231 -10.11 3.70 -12.06
C GLU A 231 -10.79 2.34 -12.32
N GLU A 232 -11.75 2.31 -13.25
CA GLU A 232 -12.46 1.09 -13.67
C GLU A 232 -11.50 0.11 -14.34
N PHE A 233 -10.72 0.58 -15.33
CA PHE A 233 -9.76 -0.26 -16.04
C PHE A 233 -8.74 -0.91 -15.08
N ILE A 234 -8.21 -0.15 -14.11
CA ILE A 234 -7.25 -0.65 -13.12
C ILE A 234 -7.92 -1.65 -12.18
N SER A 235 -9.14 -1.35 -11.71
CA SER A 235 -9.89 -2.24 -10.82
C SER A 235 -10.17 -3.59 -11.49
N ASP A 236 -10.63 -3.57 -12.74
CA ASP A 236 -10.90 -4.78 -13.52
C ASP A 236 -9.62 -5.58 -13.78
N LEU A 237 -8.53 -4.89 -14.16
CA LEU A 237 -7.25 -5.52 -14.49
C LEU A 237 -6.64 -6.27 -13.30
N PHE A 238 -6.76 -5.71 -12.09
CA PHE A 238 -6.20 -6.29 -10.87
C PHE A 238 -7.21 -7.06 -10.01
N GLY A 239 -8.48 -7.11 -10.43
CA GLY A 239 -9.56 -7.81 -9.72
C GLY A 239 -9.86 -7.18 -8.36
N LEU A 240 -10.03 -5.86 -8.32
CA LEU A 240 -10.29 -5.05 -7.13
C LEU A 240 -11.75 -4.58 -7.10
N GLU A 241 -12.27 -4.30 -5.91
CA GLU A 241 -13.58 -3.70 -5.74
C GLU A 241 -13.58 -2.23 -6.18
N SER A 242 -14.75 -1.76 -6.62
CA SER A 242 -14.92 -0.36 -7.00
C SER A 242 -14.63 0.58 -5.81
N GLY A 243 -13.75 1.54 -6.02
CA GLY A 243 -13.33 2.50 -4.99
C GLY A 243 -12.05 2.14 -4.25
N SER A 244 -11.48 0.95 -4.43
CA SER A 244 -10.17 0.55 -3.86
C SER A 244 -9.00 1.28 -4.51
N VAL A 245 -9.23 1.80 -5.72
CA VAL A 245 -8.26 2.58 -6.49
C VAL A 245 -8.84 3.95 -6.82
N LYS A 246 -8.01 4.97 -6.76
CA LYS A 246 -8.31 6.35 -7.18
C LYS A 246 -7.20 6.87 -8.05
N LEU A 247 -7.53 7.71 -9.03
CA LEU A 247 -6.54 8.45 -9.80
C LEU A 247 -6.33 9.83 -9.17
N LEU A 248 -5.05 10.25 -9.09
CA LEU A 248 -4.72 11.59 -8.64
C LEU A 248 -5.02 12.59 -9.76
N PRO A 249 -5.96 13.54 -9.60
CA PRO A 249 -6.26 14.54 -10.61
C PRO A 249 -5.03 15.38 -10.95
N PHE A 250 -4.87 15.76 -12.21
CA PHE A 250 -3.69 16.49 -12.70
C PHE A 250 -3.39 17.77 -11.92
N ARG A 251 -4.42 18.48 -11.48
CA ARG A 251 -4.27 19.71 -10.67
C ARG A 251 -3.42 19.52 -9.41
N PHE A 252 -3.32 18.29 -8.88
CA PHE A 252 -2.53 17.97 -7.68
C PHE A 252 -1.13 17.42 -8.00
N HIS A 253 -0.78 17.22 -9.28
CA HIS A 253 0.53 16.67 -9.65
C HIS A 253 1.68 17.57 -9.20
N ASN A 254 1.54 18.89 -9.30
CA ASN A 254 2.56 19.85 -8.85
C ASN A 254 2.75 19.83 -7.33
N GLU A 255 1.68 19.62 -6.57
CA GLU A 255 1.74 19.48 -5.10
C GLU A 255 2.44 18.17 -4.73
N TYR A 256 2.10 17.10 -5.42
CA TYR A 256 2.77 15.81 -5.25
C TYR A 256 4.27 15.90 -5.52
N GLU A 257 4.68 16.55 -6.60
CA GLU A 257 6.09 16.71 -6.93
C GLU A 257 6.85 17.49 -5.87
N LYS A 258 6.26 18.53 -5.30
CA LYS A 258 6.85 19.31 -4.19
C LYS A 258 6.98 18.48 -2.91
N GLU A 259 5.97 17.70 -2.56
CA GLU A 259 5.97 16.85 -1.35
C GLU A 259 6.91 15.65 -1.47
N THR A 260 7.17 15.18 -2.69
CA THR A 260 8.09 14.05 -2.96
C THR A 260 9.51 14.51 -3.28
N GLU A 261 9.75 15.82 -3.38
CA GLU A 261 11.08 16.36 -3.58
C GLU A 261 12.00 16.00 -2.40
N TYR A 262 13.21 15.53 -2.73
CA TYR A 262 14.19 15.14 -1.73
C TYR A 262 14.53 16.27 -0.77
N ASN A 263 14.39 16.00 0.52
CA ASN A 263 14.69 16.99 1.56
C ASN A 263 15.57 16.36 2.66
N ASP A 264 16.81 16.79 2.75
CA ASP A 264 17.80 16.32 3.74
C ASP A 264 17.38 16.50 5.20
N LYS A 265 16.40 17.36 5.47
CA LYS A 265 15.94 17.69 6.82
C LYS A 265 14.84 16.76 7.32
N VAL A 266 14.26 15.92 6.46
CA VAL A 266 13.21 14.98 6.82
C VAL A 266 13.81 13.65 7.21
N SER A 267 13.61 13.22 8.46
CA SER A 267 13.94 11.88 8.90
C SER A 267 12.80 10.93 8.55
N SER A 268 13.12 9.79 7.94
CA SER A 268 12.14 8.73 7.67
C SER A 268 12.26 7.61 8.69
N SER A 269 11.12 7.15 9.21
CA SER A 269 11.03 5.97 10.09
C SER A 269 10.72 4.69 9.32
N MET A 270 10.62 4.77 7.99
CA MET A 270 10.33 3.66 7.09
C MET A 270 11.26 3.71 5.87
N LEU A 271 11.88 2.58 5.53
CA LEU A 271 12.77 2.43 4.38
C LEU A 271 12.31 1.25 3.52
N CYS A 272 12.29 1.42 2.21
CA CYS A 272 11.97 0.36 1.26
C CYS A 272 12.86 0.43 0.02
N SER A 273 12.83 -0.64 -0.78
CA SER A 273 13.66 -0.77 -1.99
C SER A 273 13.21 0.12 -3.17
N GLY A 274 12.19 0.98 -2.99
CA GLY A 274 11.62 1.81 -4.05
C GLY A 274 10.63 1.09 -4.97
N HIS A 275 10.35 -0.19 -4.74
CA HIS A 275 9.33 -0.94 -5.48
C HIS A 275 7.98 -0.86 -4.77
N PHE A 276 6.90 -0.79 -5.56
CA PHE A 276 5.53 -0.80 -5.03
C PHE A 276 5.30 -1.92 -4.02
N THR A 277 5.74 -3.15 -4.33
CA THR A 277 5.53 -4.32 -3.47
C THR A 277 6.18 -4.20 -2.09
N SER A 278 7.34 -3.56 -2.00
CA SER A 278 8.03 -3.34 -0.73
C SER A 278 7.35 -2.24 0.10
N PHE A 279 6.86 -1.19 -0.55
CA PHE A 279 6.11 -0.13 0.12
C PHE A 279 4.74 -0.62 0.60
N ALA A 280 3.96 -1.30 -0.26
CA ALA A 280 2.69 -1.90 0.10
C ALA A 280 2.81 -2.88 1.27
N MET A 281 3.88 -3.70 1.28
CA MET A 281 4.20 -4.61 2.37
C MET A 281 4.36 -3.88 3.71
N LEU A 282 5.05 -2.73 3.73
CA LEU A 282 5.23 -1.96 4.95
C LEU A 282 3.90 -1.38 5.46
N MET A 283 3.07 -0.84 4.57
CA MET A 283 1.77 -0.26 4.91
C MET A 283 0.80 -1.30 5.48
N VAL A 284 0.63 -2.41 4.78
CA VAL A 284 -0.18 -3.55 5.23
C VAL A 284 0.36 -4.14 6.53
N GLY A 285 1.69 -4.31 6.60
CA GLY A 285 2.38 -4.85 7.76
C GLY A 285 2.21 -3.99 9.01
N ALA A 286 2.33 -2.67 8.89
CA ALA A 286 2.11 -1.74 10.01
C ALA A 286 0.71 -1.92 10.61
N LYS A 287 -0.32 -1.94 9.77
CA LYS A 287 -1.71 -2.11 10.19
C LYS A 287 -1.95 -3.45 10.91
N ARG A 288 -1.37 -4.52 10.35
CA ARG A 288 -1.47 -5.87 10.94
C ARG A 288 -0.71 -6.00 12.24
N ILE A 289 0.49 -5.42 12.35
CA ILE A 289 1.27 -5.41 13.59
C ILE A 289 0.52 -4.65 14.68
N LYS A 290 -0.02 -3.46 14.37
CA LYS A 290 -0.83 -2.66 15.32
C LYS A 290 -2.05 -3.45 15.79
N SER A 291 -2.80 -4.05 14.86
CA SER A 291 -3.96 -4.90 15.18
C SER A 291 -3.58 -6.09 16.07
N ALA A 292 -2.48 -6.79 15.74
CA ALA A 292 -1.99 -7.90 16.54
C ALA A 292 -1.56 -7.46 17.95
N ALA A 293 -0.84 -6.33 18.06
CA ALA A 293 -0.43 -5.77 19.35
C ALA A 293 -1.63 -5.40 20.23
N TYR A 294 -2.65 -4.74 19.66
CA TYR A 294 -3.89 -4.45 20.40
C TYR A 294 -4.60 -5.70 20.88
N PHE A 295 -4.64 -6.76 20.09
CA PHE A 295 -5.20 -8.05 20.52
C PHE A 295 -4.42 -8.66 21.69
N GLY A 296 -3.08 -8.62 21.62
CA GLY A 296 -2.23 -9.09 22.70
C GLY A 296 -2.44 -8.30 23.99
N VAL A 297 -2.50 -6.98 23.89
CA VAL A 297 -2.80 -6.09 25.03
C VAL A 297 -4.19 -6.37 25.61
N ALA A 298 -5.21 -6.55 24.75
CA ALA A 298 -6.57 -6.84 25.21
C ALA A 298 -6.64 -8.15 26.01
N ILE A 299 -5.92 -9.21 25.59
CA ILE A 299 -5.83 -10.47 26.34
C ILE A 299 -5.20 -10.23 27.72
N GLN A 300 -4.12 -9.45 27.80
CA GLN A 300 -3.45 -9.16 29.05
C GLN A 300 -4.30 -8.28 29.98
N MET A 301 -5.02 -7.31 29.43
CA MET A 301 -5.98 -6.51 30.21
C MET A 301 -7.13 -7.39 30.75
N GLY A 302 -7.64 -8.31 29.94
CA GLY A 302 -8.62 -9.31 30.39
C GLY A 302 -8.07 -10.19 31.53
N ALA A 303 -6.82 -10.62 31.43
CA ALA A 303 -6.14 -11.37 32.48
C ALA A 303 -6.04 -10.57 33.79
N ILE A 304 -5.67 -9.29 33.73
CA ILE A 304 -5.59 -8.41 34.92
C ILE A 304 -6.96 -8.28 35.59
N VAL A 305 -8.00 -8.01 34.80
CA VAL A 305 -9.37 -7.89 35.32
C VAL A 305 -9.82 -9.20 35.99
N LEU A 306 -9.57 -10.33 35.34
CA LEU A 306 -9.91 -11.65 35.90
C LEU A 306 -9.13 -11.93 37.17
N ALA A 307 -7.83 -11.59 37.24
CA ALA A 307 -7.01 -11.74 38.44
C ALA A 307 -7.58 -10.91 39.61
N ALA A 308 -8.01 -9.68 39.34
CA ALA A 308 -8.61 -8.80 40.35
C ALA A 308 -9.93 -9.40 40.88
N VAL A 309 -10.78 -9.92 40.00
CA VAL A 309 -12.06 -10.56 40.37
C VAL A 309 -11.82 -11.82 41.20
N ILE A 310 -10.89 -12.69 40.80
CA ILE A 310 -10.53 -13.91 41.56
C ILE A 310 -9.99 -13.55 42.93
N SER A 311 -9.08 -12.54 43.00
CA SER A 311 -8.50 -12.10 44.25
C SER A 311 -9.57 -11.55 45.22
N LEU A 312 -10.49 -10.71 44.71
CA LEU A 312 -11.61 -10.17 45.49
C LEU A 312 -12.56 -11.28 45.99
N ALA A 313 -12.94 -12.19 45.10
CA ALA A 313 -13.81 -13.33 45.45
C ALA A 313 -13.14 -14.22 46.51
N SER A 314 -11.85 -14.52 46.38
CA SER A 314 -11.10 -15.33 47.38
C SER A 314 -11.03 -14.65 48.72
N MET A 315 -10.92 -13.32 48.73
CA MET A 315 -10.98 -12.53 49.97
C MET A 315 -12.34 -12.62 50.67
N LEU A 316 -13.43 -12.45 49.90
CA LEU A 316 -14.79 -12.49 50.43
C LEU A 316 -15.17 -13.89 50.96
N LEU A 317 -14.68 -14.93 50.29
CA LEU A 317 -14.93 -16.34 50.68
C LEU A 317 -14.01 -16.86 51.78
N GLY A 318 -13.01 -16.06 52.20
CA GLY A 318 -12.00 -16.47 53.21
C GLY A 318 -11.02 -17.54 52.69
N THR A 319 -10.91 -17.72 51.37
CA THR A 319 -10.03 -18.71 50.73
C THR A 319 -8.77 -18.15 50.17
N PHE A 320 -8.42 -16.92 50.55
CA PHE A 320 -7.25 -16.19 50.00
C PHE A 320 -5.91 -16.93 50.25
N SER A 321 -5.82 -17.72 51.32
CA SER A 321 -4.64 -18.56 51.64
C SER A 321 -4.34 -19.62 50.57
N GLN A 322 -5.29 -19.92 49.68
CA GLN A 322 -5.09 -20.83 48.55
C GLN A 322 -4.40 -20.17 47.37
N ILE A 323 -4.32 -18.85 47.33
CA ILE A 323 -3.54 -18.11 46.31
C ILE A 323 -2.05 -18.17 46.69
N THR A 324 -1.46 -19.33 46.43
CA THR A 324 -0.03 -19.57 46.65
C THR A 324 0.81 -18.97 45.53
N PRO A 325 2.11 -18.69 45.72
CA PRO A 325 3.00 -18.23 44.66
C PRO A 325 3.00 -19.12 43.41
N SER A 326 2.85 -20.43 43.57
CA SER A 326 2.75 -21.38 42.46
C SER A 326 1.49 -21.17 41.62
N VAL A 327 0.35 -20.87 42.24
CA VAL A 327 -0.90 -20.54 41.55
C VAL A 327 -0.74 -19.24 40.75
N VAL A 328 -0.11 -18.24 41.34
CA VAL A 328 0.15 -16.95 40.66
C VAL A 328 1.06 -17.14 39.44
N ILE A 329 2.15 -17.92 39.60
CA ILE A 329 3.05 -18.23 38.47
C ILE A 329 2.30 -19.01 37.37
N ALA A 330 1.53 -20.05 37.74
CA ALA A 330 0.76 -20.84 36.78
C ALA A 330 -0.25 -19.97 36.02
N TYR A 331 -0.94 -19.06 36.71
CA TYR A 331 -1.86 -18.09 36.11
C TYR A 331 -1.17 -17.21 35.07
N ASN A 332 -0.05 -16.57 35.42
CA ASN A 332 0.69 -15.73 34.52
C ASN A 332 1.26 -16.51 33.30
N LEU A 333 1.76 -17.73 33.52
CA LEU A 333 2.25 -18.60 32.44
C LEU A 333 1.13 -19.00 31.49
N MET A 334 -0.06 -19.32 32.03
CA MET A 334 -1.22 -19.65 31.22
C MET A 334 -1.61 -18.51 30.27
N PHE A 335 -1.76 -17.29 30.79
CA PHE A 335 -2.11 -16.14 29.95
C PHE A 335 -0.99 -15.71 28.99
N THR A 336 0.27 -15.93 29.38
CA THR A 336 1.42 -15.77 28.47
C THR A 336 1.33 -16.76 27.31
N ALA A 337 1.06 -18.04 27.59
CA ALA A 337 0.90 -19.07 26.55
C ALA A 337 -0.28 -18.76 25.62
N VAL A 338 -1.43 -18.35 26.17
CA VAL A 338 -2.60 -17.94 25.38
C VAL A 338 -2.25 -16.77 24.47
N SER A 339 -1.58 -15.72 24.99
CA SER A 339 -1.15 -14.58 24.18
C SER A 339 -0.21 -14.99 23.05
N LEU A 340 0.80 -15.81 23.34
CA LEU A 340 1.74 -16.29 22.33
C LEU A 340 1.04 -17.12 21.24
N LEU A 341 0.12 -18.00 21.61
CA LEU A 341 -0.65 -18.79 20.65
C LEU A 341 -1.51 -17.91 19.74
N VAL A 342 -2.21 -16.93 20.29
CA VAL A 342 -3.03 -16.01 19.49
C VAL A 342 -2.15 -15.16 18.57
N LEU A 343 -1.06 -14.58 19.09
CA LEU A 343 -0.15 -13.74 18.31
C LEU A 343 0.60 -14.53 17.24
N SER A 344 0.91 -15.81 17.47
CA SER A 344 1.56 -16.67 16.46
C SER A 344 0.66 -16.98 15.27
N ASN A 345 -0.66 -17.07 15.47
CA ASN A 345 -1.64 -17.39 14.43
C ASN A 345 -2.17 -16.15 13.67
N LYS A 346 -1.94 -14.94 14.18
CA LYS A 346 -2.35 -13.72 13.46
C LYS A 346 -1.53 -13.55 12.18
N LYS A 347 -2.19 -13.19 11.07
CA LYS A 347 -1.54 -12.84 9.80
C LYS A 347 -0.83 -11.48 9.99
N ILE A 348 0.45 -11.44 9.72
CA ILE A 348 1.28 -10.21 9.72
C ILE A 348 1.82 -10.01 8.31
#